data_0d84fbd78f816ae42b8ca02151d5928b
#
_entry.id   0d84fbd78f816ae42b8ca02151d5928b
#
_cell.length_a   1.000
_cell.length_b   1.000
_cell.length_c   1.000
_cell.angle_alpha   90.00
_cell.angle_beta   90.00
_cell.angle_gamma   90.00
#
_symmetry.space_group_name_H-M   'P 1'
#
loop_
_entity.id
_entity.type
_entity.pdbx_description
1 polymer ?
#
loop_
_entity_poly.entity_id
_entity_poly.type
_entity_poly.pdbx_seq_one_letter_code
_entity_poly.pdbx_strand_id
1 'polypeptide(L)'
;MNLLIVDDQPNVLASLATTIDWGGVGIDEVYTARSALAAKDILLNKTVHILLTDVEMPMENGLKLIKWIRERGLDIECILITSHTDFFYAKQGID
;
A
#
# COMPACT_ATOMS: atom_id res chain seq x y z
N MET A 1 -6.08 -14.32 2.08
CA MET A 1 -6.08 -12.87 2.30
C MET A 1 -5.70 -12.16 1.01
N ASN A 2 -6.17 -10.94 0.82
CA ASN A 2 -5.87 -10.17 -0.38
C ASN A 2 -5.02 -8.96 -0.04
N LEU A 3 -4.05 -8.67 -0.90
CA LEU A 3 -3.06 -7.60 -0.71
C LEU A 3 -3.25 -6.53 -1.77
N LEU A 4 -3.13 -5.26 -1.37
CA LEU A 4 -3.04 -4.14 -2.29
C LEU A 4 -1.68 -3.47 -2.10
N ILE A 5 -0.93 -3.35 -3.19
CA ILE A 5 0.37 -2.67 -3.21
C ILE A 5 0.20 -1.33 -3.94
N VAL A 6 0.65 -0.26 -3.32
CA VAL A 6 0.52 1.10 -3.88
C VAL A 6 1.88 1.76 -3.96
N ASP A 7 2.28 2.16 -5.15
CA ASP A 7 3.52 2.89 -5.40
C ASP A 7 3.38 3.60 -6.75
N ASP A 8 3.87 4.84 -6.84
CA ASP A 8 3.78 5.62 -8.07
C ASP A 8 4.79 5.18 -9.13
N GLN A 9 5.78 4.38 -8.77
CA GLN A 9 6.78 3.87 -9.70
C GLN A 9 6.39 2.47 -10.20
N PRO A 10 6.08 2.33 -11.50
CA PRO A 10 5.57 1.05 -12.03
C PRO A 10 6.57 -0.10 -11.92
N ASN A 11 7.87 0.17 -12.02
CA ASN A 11 8.89 -0.86 -11.88
C ASN A 11 8.98 -1.37 -10.43
N VAL A 12 8.74 -0.52 -9.44
CA VAL A 12 8.70 -0.93 -8.04
C VAL A 12 7.47 -1.81 -7.79
N LEU A 13 6.30 -1.41 -8.31
CA LEU A 13 5.09 -2.22 -8.22
C LEU A 13 5.29 -3.60 -8.84
N ALA A 14 5.83 -3.65 -10.04
CA ALA A 14 6.06 -4.92 -10.73
C ALA A 14 7.02 -5.80 -9.95
N SER A 15 8.09 -5.23 -9.43
CA SER A 15 9.07 -5.95 -8.63
C SER A 15 8.45 -6.53 -7.36
N LEU A 16 7.71 -5.72 -6.60
CA LEU A 16 7.07 -6.17 -5.37
C LEU A 16 6.02 -7.24 -5.64
N ALA A 17 5.24 -7.09 -6.71
CA ALA A 17 4.17 -8.02 -7.02
C ALA A 17 4.69 -9.38 -7.51
N THR A 18 5.86 -9.42 -8.16
CA THR A 18 6.35 -10.62 -8.83
C THR A 18 7.54 -11.30 -8.14
N THR A 19 8.34 -10.55 -7.35
CA THR A 19 9.54 -11.10 -6.72
C THR A 19 9.22 -11.91 -5.47
N ILE A 20 8.18 -11.55 -4.76
CA ILE A 20 7.79 -12.20 -3.51
C ILE A 20 6.74 -13.28 -3.80
N ASP A 21 6.92 -14.45 -3.21
CA ASP A 21 5.93 -15.52 -3.30
C ASP A 21 4.78 -15.26 -2.32
N TRP A 22 3.88 -14.39 -2.74
CA TRP A 22 2.73 -14.00 -1.90
C TRP A 22 1.81 -15.18 -1.60
N GLY A 23 1.62 -16.08 -2.56
CA GLY A 23 0.82 -17.29 -2.35
C GLY A 23 1.39 -18.17 -1.24
N GLY A 24 2.73 -18.25 -1.14
CA GLY A 24 3.42 -19.00 -0.11
C GLY A 24 3.21 -18.48 1.30
N VAL A 25 2.81 -17.21 1.44
CA VAL A 25 2.53 -16.60 2.75
C VAL A 25 1.05 -16.35 2.99
N GLY A 26 0.18 -16.98 2.19
CA GLY A 26 -1.28 -16.94 2.43
C GLY A 26 -2.01 -15.81 1.73
N ILE A 27 -1.40 -15.17 0.74
CA ILE A 27 -2.07 -14.12 -0.06
C ILE A 27 -2.71 -14.77 -1.29
N ASP A 28 -4.01 -14.58 -1.45
CA ASP A 28 -4.78 -15.16 -2.55
C ASP A 28 -4.74 -14.27 -3.79
N GLU A 29 -4.95 -12.96 -3.61
CA GLU A 29 -4.96 -11.98 -4.70
C GLU A 29 -4.03 -10.82 -4.36
N VAL A 30 -3.30 -10.34 -5.37
CA VAL A 30 -2.45 -9.16 -5.25
C VAL A 30 -2.97 -8.10 -6.24
N TYR A 31 -3.44 -6.98 -5.69
CA TYR A 31 -3.85 -5.83 -6.49
C TYR A 31 -2.75 -4.79 -6.46
N THR A 32 -2.64 -3.99 -7.51
CA THR A 32 -1.65 -2.92 -7.58
C THR A 32 -2.32 -1.61 -7.97
N ALA A 33 -1.81 -0.50 -7.45
CA ALA A 33 -2.27 0.83 -7.77
C ALA A 33 -1.08 1.79 -7.82
N ARG A 34 -1.12 2.76 -8.74
CA ARG A 34 -0.02 3.71 -8.93
C ARG A 34 -0.26 5.04 -8.25
N SER A 35 -1.37 5.18 -7.56
CA SER A 35 -1.73 6.42 -6.86
C SER A 35 -2.71 6.12 -5.73
N ALA A 36 -2.86 7.06 -4.82
CA ALA A 36 -3.86 6.94 -3.76
C ALA A 36 -5.28 6.91 -4.34
N LEU A 37 -5.53 7.67 -5.41
CA LEU A 37 -6.85 7.69 -6.06
C LEU A 37 -7.19 6.31 -6.62
N ALA A 38 -6.26 5.68 -7.34
CA ALA A 38 -6.47 4.33 -7.87
C ALA A 38 -6.64 3.31 -6.75
N ALA A 39 -5.87 3.46 -5.66
CA ALA A 39 -5.98 2.58 -4.49
C ALA A 39 -7.36 2.68 -3.85
N LYS A 40 -7.90 3.88 -3.70
CA LYS A 40 -9.24 4.08 -3.13
C LYS A 40 -10.32 3.38 -3.94
N ASP A 41 -10.21 3.42 -5.27
CA ASP A 41 -11.15 2.74 -6.15
C ASP A 41 -11.13 1.23 -5.90
N ILE A 42 -9.94 0.65 -5.78
CA ILE A 42 -9.79 -0.79 -5.48
C ILE A 42 -10.37 -1.10 -4.10
N LEU A 43 -10.05 -0.28 -3.09
CA LEU A 43 -10.52 -0.48 -1.73
C LEU A 43 -12.03 -0.41 -1.60
N LEU A 44 -12.70 0.38 -2.45
CA LEU A 44 -14.15 0.48 -2.46
C LEU A 44 -14.83 -0.65 -3.20
N ASN A 45 -14.15 -1.31 -4.13
CA ASN A 45 -14.76 -2.30 -5.03
C ASN A 45 -14.27 -3.74 -4.81
N LYS A 46 -13.16 -3.93 -4.10
CA LYS A 46 -12.57 -5.25 -3.86
C LYS A 46 -12.35 -5.46 -2.37
N THR A 47 -12.32 -6.73 -1.97
CA THR A 47 -11.98 -7.08 -0.59
C THR A 47 -10.47 -7.07 -0.45
N VAL A 48 -9.96 -6.19 0.42
CA VAL A 48 -8.53 -6.05 0.70
C VAL A 48 -8.32 -6.24 2.20
N HIS A 49 -7.33 -7.01 2.58
CA HIS A 49 -7.00 -7.28 3.99
C HIS A 49 -5.73 -6.59 4.43
N ILE A 50 -4.78 -6.41 3.50
CA ILE A 50 -3.47 -5.83 3.77
C ILE A 50 -3.17 -4.78 2.71
N LEU A 51 -2.73 -3.60 3.15
CA LEU A 51 -2.25 -2.53 2.29
C LEU A 51 -0.75 -2.38 2.49
N LEU A 52 -0.01 -2.37 1.39
CA LEU A 52 1.41 -2.10 1.38
C LEU A 52 1.60 -0.87 0.51
N THR A 53 1.90 0.28 1.10
CA THR A 53 1.94 1.54 0.36
C THR A 53 3.24 2.30 0.57
N ASP A 54 3.73 2.93 -0.51
CA ASP A 54 4.82 3.88 -0.42
C ASP A 54 4.34 5.14 0.33
N VAL A 55 5.26 5.78 1.05
CA VAL A 55 4.96 7.04 1.75
C VAL A 55 4.89 8.18 0.75
N GLU A 56 5.93 8.32 -0.08
CA GLU A 56 6.06 9.44 -0.99
C GLU A 56 5.38 9.16 -2.33
N MET A 57 4.25 9.81 -2.56
CA MET A 57 3.53 9.73 -3.83
C MET A 57 2.99 11.11 -4.20
N PRO A 58 2.93 11.44 -5.51
CA PRO A 58 2.33 12.69 -5.95
C PRO A 58 0.88 12.82 -5.51
N MET A 59 0.45 14.02 -5.24
CA MET A 59 -0.92 14.42 -4.91
C MET A 59 -1.36 13.98 -3.52
N GLU A 60 -1.36 12.69 -3.22
CA GLU A 60 -1.74 12.18 -1.90
C GLU A 60 -0.77 11.08 -1.49
N ASN A 61 -0.07 11.28 -0.38
CA ASN A 61 0.94 10.34 0.10
C ASN A 61 0.31 9.13 0.83
N GLY A 62 1.15 8.14 1.15
CA GLY A 62 0.69 6.92 1.79
C GLY A 62 0.09 7.13 3.18
N LEU A 63 0.58 8.11 3.93
CA LEU A 63 0.04 8.41 5.25
C LEU A 63 -1.39 8.96 5.16
N LYS A 64 -1.66 9.81 4.17
CA LYS A 64 -3.01 10.32 3.93
C LYS A 64 -3.95 9.22 3.46
N LEU A 65 -3.46 8.29 2.66
CA LEU A 65 -4.24 7.13 2.23
C LEU A 65 -4.65 6.29 3.44
N ILE A 66 -3.72 6.02 4.35
CA ILE A 66 -4.00 5.26 5.57
C ILE A 66 -5.03 5.99 6.44
N LYS A 67 -4.89 7.31 6.57
CA LYS A 67 -5.86 8.13 7.31
C LYS A 67 -7.26 7.98 6.71
N TRP A 68 -7.37 8.06 5.39
CA TRP A 68 -8.63 7.88 4.68
C TRP A 68 -9.26 6.51 4.99
N ILE A 69 -8.43 5.45 4.99
CA ILE A 69 -8.87 4.10 5.32
C ILE A 69 -9.44 4.03 6.74
N ARG A 70 -8.74 4.63 7.71
CA ARG A 70 -9.17 4.64 9.12
C ARG A 70 -10.45 5.46 9.31
N GLU A 71 -10.58 6.58 8.62
CA GLU A 71 -11.77 7.43 8.70
C GLU A 71 -13.00 6.72 8.15
N ARG A 72 -12.84 5.82 7.19
CA ARG A 72 -13.94 5.04 6.64
C ARG A 72 -14.22 3.76 7.44
N GLY A 73 -13.46 3.49 8.48
CA GLY A 73 -13.67 2.32 9.31
C GLY A 73 -13.34 1.00 8.63
N LEU A 74 -12.48 1.01 7.61
CA LEU A 74 -12.07 -0.21 6.93
C LEU A 74 -11.04 -0.95 7.79
N ASP A 75 -11.29 -2.23 8.01
CA ASP A 75 -10.42 -3.08 8.84
C ASP A 75 -9.32 -3.69 7.97
N ILE A 76 -8.28 -2.92 7.72
CA ILE A 76 -7.17 -3.28 6.84
C ILE A 76 -5.86 -3.02 7.58
N GLU A 77 -4.97 -4.02 7.58
CA GLU A 77 -3.61 -3.83 8.07
C GLU A 77 -2.83 -3.00 7.07
N CYS A 78 -2.25 -1.90 7.55
CA CYS A 78 -1.53 -0.96 6.69
C CYS A 78 -0.05 -0.99 7.01
N ILE A 79 0.77 -1.21 5.98
CA ILE A 79 2.23 -1.28 6.09
C ILE A 79 2.81 -0.23 5.15
N LEU A 80 3.73 0.59 5.66
CA LEU A 80 4.44 1.58 4.86
C LEU A 80 5.71 0.96 4.30
N ILE A 81 5.92 1.14 2.99
CA ILE A 81 7.19 0.82 2.34
C ILE A 81 7.97 2.13 2.28
N THR A 82 9.24 2.07 2.68
CA THR A 82 10.07 3.26 2.65
C THR A 82 11.28 3.03 1.74
N SER A 83 11.59 4.06 0.95
CA SER A 83 12.86 4.14 0.27
C SER A 83 13.94 4.53 1.27
N HIS A 84 15.16 4.67 0.80
CA HIS A 84 16.27 5.07 1.63
C HIS A 84 16.02 6.38 2.39
N THR A 85 15.40 7.35 1.73
CA THR A 85 15.03 8.63 2.32
C THR A 85 13.79 8.48 3.20
N ASP A 86 12.82 7.74 2.73
CA ASP A 86 11.54 7.55 3.42
C ASP A 86 11.67 6.73 4.69
N PHE A 87 12.68 5.88 4.79
CA PHE A 87 12.93 5.12 6.01
C PHE A 87 13.06 6.04 7.22
N PHE A 88 13.84 7.10 7.09
CA PHE A 88 14.01 8.07 8.17
C PHE A 88 12.67 8.76 8.50
N TYR A 89 11.93 9.13 7.46
CA TYR A 89 10.62 9.77 7.61
C TYR A 89 9.64 8.87 8.38
N ALA A 90 9.52 7.62 7.95
CA ALA A 90 8.60 6.67 8.58
C ALA A 90 9.00 6.36 10.01
N LYS A 91 10.28 6.26 10.28
CA LYS A 91 10.78 6.00 11.64
C LYS A 91 10.39 7.11 12.59
N GLN A 92 10.45 8.36 12.15
CA GLN A 92 10.00 9.49 12.96
C GLN A 92 8.49 9.50 13.13
N GLY A 93 7.76 9.09 12.12
CA GLY A 93 6.30 9.05 12.19
C GLY A 93 5.76 7.95 13.09
N ILE A 94 6.53 6.89 13.28
CA ILE A 94 6.13 5.78 14.15
C ILE A 94 6.42 6.08 15.61
N ASP A 95 7.49 6.80 15.84
CA ASP A 95 7.90 7.17 17.19
C ASP A 95 7.01 8.29 17.74
#